data_6f191f89997f312ca3e57097e5c509fe
#
_entry.id   6f191f89997f312ca3e57097e5c509fe
#
_cell.length_a   1.000
_cell.length_b   1.000
_cell.length_c   1.000
_cell.angle_alpha   90.00
_cell.angle_beta   90.00
_cell.angle_gamma   90.00
#
_symmetry.space_group_name_H-M   'P 1'
#
loop_
_entity.id
_entity.type
_entity.pdbx_description
1 polymer ?
#
loop_
_entity_poly.entity_id
_entity_poly.type
_entity_poly.pdbx_seq_one_letter_code
_entity_poly.pdbx_strand_id
1 'polypeptide(L)'
;LGLVGSEMCIRDRNGFYYDFDMESTLSDDDLANIEKKMKEILSEGRNFLKRAVTKKEASEIFKDNKYKLELINNLDNSDEITLYEQKNFTDLCKGPHHKSTKDYNASFKITNVSGAYWRGISTNKMLQRIYATAWYSEKELRVYLKNLEEAKERNHRRLGTDMGLSLIH
;
A
#
# COMPACT_ATOMS: atom_id res chain seq x y z
N LEU A 1 -9.51 -11.00 6.27
CA LEU A 1 -8.43 -10.18 5.73
C LEU A 1 -8.50 -8.81 6.40
N GLY A 2 -7.67 -8.63 7.44
CA GLY A 2 -7.60 -7.38 8.17
C GLY A 2 -6.72 -6.38 7.41
N LEU A 3 -7.33 -5.47 6.64
CA LEU A 3 -6.64 -4.31 6.13
C LEU A 3 -6.28 -3.41 7.32
N VAL A 4 -5.02 -3.33 7.64
CA VAL A 4 -4.49 -2.45 8.66
C VAL A 4 -4.27 -1.11 7.99
N GLY A 5 -4.99 -0.08 8.38
CA GLY A 5 -4.99 1.23 7.79
C GLY A 5 -3.74 1.64 7.00
N SER A 6 -3.98 2.24 5.87
CA SER A 6 -2.94 2.78 5.02
C SER A 6 -2.47 4.11 5.57
N GLU A 7 -1.27 4.17 6.13
CA GLU A 7 -0.53 5.41 6.01
C GLU A 7 0.03 5.43 4.58
N MET A 8 -0.58 6.20 3.69
CA MET A 8 0.04 6.57 2.43
C MET A 8 1.19 7.52 2.73
N CYS A 9 2.26 6.99 3.28
CA CYS A 9 3.53 7.69 3.30
C CYS A 9 4.13 7.55 1.90
N ILE A 10 3.91 8.54 1.06
CA ILE A 10 4.68 8.77 -0.16
C ILE A 10 6.11 9.09 0.30
N ARG A 11 6.89 8.06 0.56
CA ARG A 11 8.31 8.22 0.93
C ARG A 11 9.15 8.60 -0.29
N ASP A 12 8.75 8.12 -1.46
CA ASP A 12 9.29 8.52 -2.76
C ASP A 12 8.15 9.06 -3.61
N ARG A 13 8.43 10.01 -4.49
CA ARG A 13 7.44 10.77 -5.26
C ARG A 13 6.38 9.93 -5.98
N ASN A 14 6.57 8.62 -6.14
CA ASN A 14 5.72 7.72 -6.91
C ASN A 14 5.48 6.36 -6.25
N GLY A 15 5.86 6.17 -4.98
CA GLY A 15 5.70 4.91 -4.23
C GLY A 15 4.61 4.99 -3.16
N PHE A 16 3.92 3.88 -2.92
CA PHE A 16 2.96 3.72 -1.83
C PHE A 16 3.04 2.31 -1.26
N TYR A 17 2.49 2.12 -0.07
CA TYR A 17 2.42 0.81 0.55
C TYR A 17 1.13 0.61 1.34
N TYR A 18 0.80 -0.67 1.57
CA TYR A 18 -0.29 -1.09 2.43
C TYR A 18 0.16 -2.19 3.38
N ASP A 19 -0.32 -2.14 4.62
CA ASP A 19 -0.05 -3.13 5.66
C ASP A 19 -1.25 -4.07 5.82
N PHE A 20 -0.97 -5.38 5.91
CA PHE A 20 -1.97 -6.42 6.06
C PHE A 20 -1.63 -7.31 7.26
N ASP A 21 -2.62 -7.56 8.09
CA ASP A 21 -2.55 -8.58 9.13
C ASP A 21 -3.06 -9.91 8.56
N MET A 22 -2.14 -10.80 8.23
CA MET A 22 -2.42 -12.10 7.62
C MET A 22 -1.66 -13.20 8.35
N GLU A 23 -2.24 -14.39 8.40
CA GLU A 23 -1.60 -15.57 9.00
C GLU A 23 -0.60 -16.23 8.05
N SER A 24 -0.88 -16.21 6.74
CA SER A 24 -0.01 -16.77 5.72
C SER A 24 0.82 -15.69 5.02
N THR A 25 2.05 -16.02 4.66
CA THR A 25 2.92 -15.14 3.86
C THR A 25 2.43 -15.09 2.41
N LEU A 26 2.38 -13.89 1.86
CA LEU A 26 2.04 -13.68 0.45
C LEU A 26 3.17 -14.18 -0.46
N SER A 27 2.80 -14.93 -1.48
CA SER A 27 3.67 -15.39 -2.54
C SER A 27 3.70 -14.41 -3.73
N ASP A 28 4.65 -14.59 -4.65
CA ASP A 28 4.70 -13.80 -5.89
C ASP A 28 3.44 -13.97 -6.74
N ASP A 29 2.85 -15.15 -6.75
CA ASP A 29 1.58 -15.42 -7.44
C ASP A 29 0.42 -14.65 -6.82
N ASP A 30 0.39 -14.53 -5.49
CA ASP A 30 -0.60 -13.71 -4.79
C ASP A 30 -0.46 -12.24 -5.17
N LEU A 31 0.77 -11.71 -5.25
CA LEU A 31 1.02 -10.34 -5.66
C LEU A 31 0.56 -10.09 -7.10
N ALA A 32 0.80 -11.03 -8.01
CA ALA A 32 0.33 -10.95 -9.39
C ALA A 32 -1.21 -10.93 -9.47
N ASN A 33 -1.89 -11.75 -8.68
CA ASN A 33 -3.34 -11.81 -8.60
C ASN A 33 -3.93 -10.52 -8.00
N ILE A 34 -3.30 -9.97 -6.96
CA ILE A 34 -3.69 -8.69 -6.36
C ILE A 34 -3.56 -7.58 -7.40
N GLU A 35 -2.43 -7.48 -8.10
CA GLU A 35 -2.22 -6.46 -9.14
C GLU A 35 -3.25 -6.56 -10.26
N LYS A 36 -3.56 -7.77 -10.72
CA LYS A 36 -4.61 -8.01 -11.71
C LYS A 36 -5.96 -7.50 -11.22
N LYS A 37 -6.32 -7.83 -9.96
CA LYS A 37 -7.58 -7.39 -9.35
C LYS A 37 -7.66 -5.87 -9.19
N MET A 38 -6.57 -5.23 -8.84
CA MET A 38 -6.48 -3.76 -8.78
C MET A 38 -6.74 -3.13 -10.16
N LYS A 39 -6.17 -3.69 -11.24
CA LYS A 39 -6.41 -3.22 -12.62
C LYS A 39 -7.87 -3.38 -13.03
N GLU A 40 -8.51 -4.49 -12.68
CA GLU A 40 -9.93 -4.71 -12.90
C GLU A 40 -10.78 -3.64 -12.20
N ILE A 41 -10.51 -3.38 -10.92
CA ILE A 41 -11.22 -2.37 -10.12
C ILE A 41 -11.07 -0.97 -10.73
N LEU A 42 -9.88 -0.60 -11.18
CA LEU A 42 -9.67 0.68 -11.85
C LEU A 42 -10.49 0.79 -13.14
N SER A 43 -10.56 -0.29 -13.93
CA SER A 43 -11.32 -0.30 -15.19
C SER A 43 -12.84 -0.22 -14.99
N GLU A 44 -13.37 -0.66 -13.84
CA GLU A 44 -14.81 -0.61 -13.55
C GLU A 44 -15.36 0.82 -13.42
N GLY A 45 -14.54 1.80 -13.16
CA GLY A 45 -14.99 3.18 -13.00
C GLY A 45 -15.82 3.40 -11.75
N ARG A 46 -15.40 2.86 -10.62
CA ARG A 46 -16.10 3.00 -9.34
C ARG A 46 -16.00 4.42 -8.81
N ASN A 47 -17.10 4.93 -8.29
CA ASN A 47 -17.12 6.23 -7.64
C ASN A 47 -16.65 6.12 -6.18
N PHE A 48 -15.95 7.17 -5.73
CA PHE A 48 -15.61 7.38 -4.34
C PHE A 48 -16.63 8.33 -3.69
N LEU A 49 -17.19 7.92 -2.58
CA LEU A 49 -18.08 8.74 -1.77
C LEU A 49 -17.33 9.18 -0.50
N LYS A 50 -17.15 10.47 -0.35
CA LYS A 50 -16.58 11.06 0.86
C LYS A 50 -17.69 11.30 1.88
N ARG A 51 -17.51 10.86 3.12
CA ARG A 51 -18.42 11.08 4.24
C ARG A 51 -17.64 11.53 5.48
N ALA A 52 -18.05 12.63 6.07
CA ALA A 52 -17.59 13.04 7.39
C ALA A 52 -18.39 12.30 8.46
N VAL A 53 -17.72 11.82 9.49
CA VAL A 53 -18.31 11.05 10.59
C VAL A 53 -17.74 11.49 11.93
N THR A 54 -18.49 11.23 12.99
CA THR A 54 -18.01 11.40 14.35
C THR A 54 -17.07 10.26 14.76
N LYS A 55 -16.24 10.51 15.77
CA LYS A 55 -15.34 9.49 16.35
C LYS A 55 -16.10 8.23 16.79
N LYS A 56 -17.32 8.41 17.35
CA LYS A 56 -18.19 7.31 17.78
C LYS A 56 -18.66 6.48 16.60
N GLU A 57 -19.13 7.11 15.52
CA GLU A 57 -19.56 6.41 14.31
C GLU A 57 -18.39 5.69 13.64
N ALA A 58 -17.23 6.33 13.52
CA ALA A 58 -16.04 5.70 12.99
C ALA A 58 -15.63 4.45 13.80
N SER A 59 -15.66 4.53 15.13
CA SER A 59 -15.35 3.40 16.01
C SER A 59 -16.33 2.23 15.84
N GLU A 60 -17.62 2.51 15.63
CA GLU A 60 -18.59 1.44 15.38
C GLU A 60 -18.41 0.79 14.01
N ILE A 61 -18.11 1.58 12.97
CA ILE A 61 -17.85 1.05 11.62
C ILE A 61 -16.62 0.14 11.60
N PHE A 62 -15.58 0.48 12.36
CA PHE A 62 -14.32 -0.28 12.38
C PHE A 62 -14.12 -1.12 13.64
N LYS A 63 -15.20 -1.47 14.36
CA LYS A 63 -15.14 -2.23 15.62
C LYS A 63 -14.37 -3.55 15.54
N ASP A 64 -14.39 -4.20 14.38
CA ASP A 64 -13.69 -5.46 14.14
C ASP A 64 -12.24 -5.28 13.67
N ASN A 65 -11.77 -4.02 13.52
CA ASN A 65 -10.41 -3.71 13.10
C ASN A 65 -9.65 -2.97 14.21
N LYS A 66 -8.92 -3.71 15.02
CA LYS A 66 -8.15 -3.18 16.17
C LYS A 66 -7.18 -2.06 15.80
N TYR A 67 -6.57 -2.12 14.61
CA TYR A 67 -5.60 -1.13 14.16
C TYR A 67 -6.27 0.20 13.82
N LYS A 68 -7.41 0.15 13.13
CA LYS A 68 -8.19 1.35 12.84
C LYS A 68 -8.80 1.96 14.09
N LEU A 69 -9.28 1.13 15.03
CA LEU A 69 -9.73 1.61 16.34
C LEU A 69 -8.63 2.33 17.10
N GLU A 70 -7.41 1.81 17.08
CA GLU A 70 -6.27 2.45 17.72
C GLU A 70 -5.95 3.80 17.06
N LEU A 71 -5.98 3.89 15.71
CA LEU A 71 -5.81 5.14 14.99
C LEU A 71 -6.89 6.16 15.35
N ILE A 72 -8.16 5.75 15.34
CA ILE A 72 -9.31 6.60 15.69
C ILE A 72 -9.20 7.11 17.13
N ASN A 73 -8.81 6.25 18.07
CA ASN A 73 -8.68 6.61 19.47
C ASN A 73 -7.61 7.67 19.73
N ASN A 74 -6.55 7.69 18.90
CA ASN A 74 -5.46 8.65 18.98
C ASN A 74 -5.75 10.00 18.30
N LEU A 75 -6.86 10.12 17.57
CA LEU A 75 -7.31 11.40 17.02
C LEU A 75 -7.92 12.27 18.12
N ASP A 76 -7.69 13.58 18.02
CA ASP A 76 -8.35 14.53 18.91
C ASP A 76 -9.86 14.55 18.67
N ASN A 77 -10.64 14.83 19.71
CA ASN A 77 -12.12 14.87 19.57
C ASN A 77 -12.61 15.99 18.65
N SER A 78 -11.76 16.96 18.34
CA SER A 78 -12.01 18.08 17.43
C SER A 78 -11.68 17.75 15.98
N ASP A 79 -10.99 16.62 15.71
CA ASP A 79 -10.62 16.24 14.36
C ASP A 79 -11.83 15.74 13.58
N GLU A 80 -12.02 16.28 12.39
CA GLU A 80 -13.00 15.76 11.43
C GLU A 80 -12.49 14.43 10.86
N ILE A 81 -13.22 13.36 11.14
CA ILE A 81 -12.92 12.04 10.60
C ILE A 81 -13.64 11.86 9.28
N THR A 82 -12.88 11.62 8.22
CA THR A 82 -13.43 11.37 6.89
C THR A 82 -13.26 9.92 6.47
N LEU A 83 -14.32 9.38 5.90
CA LEU A 83 -14.36 8.06 5.28
C LEU A 83 -14.48 8.22 3.77
N TYR A 84 -13.86 7.29 3.06
CA TYR A 84 -14.08 7.11 1.63
C TYR A 84 -14.67 5.73 1.39
N GLU A 85 -15.82 5.72 0.74
CA GLU A 85 -16.58 4.51 0.44
C GLU A 85 -16.52 4.21 -1.06
N GLN A 86 -16.31 2.95 -1.41
CA GLN A 86 -16.29 2.47 -2.78
C GLN A 86 -16.94 1.09 -2.85
N LYS A 87 -18.16 1.00 -3.36
CA LYS A 87 -18.99 -0.23 -3.28
C LYS A 87 -19.09 -0.73 -1.82
N ASN A 88 -18.54 -1.91 -1.56
CA ASN A 88 -18.54 -2.59 -0.26
C ASN A 88 -17.26 -2.34 0.55
N PHE A 89 -16.44 -1.40 0.13
CA PHE A 89 -15.17 -1.07 0.80
C PHE A 89 -15.25 0.34 1.37
N THR A 90 -14.94 0.45 2.65
CA THR A 90 -14.89 1.73 3.37
C THR A 90 -13.55 1.85 4.08
N ASP A 91 -12.90 2.99 3.95
CA ASP A 91 -11.64 3.25 4.65
C ASP A 91 -11.56 4.67 5.20
N LEU A 92 -10.70 4.83 6.24
CA LEU A 92 -10.32 6.11 6.81
C LEU A 92 -9.33 6.79 5.86
N CYS A 93 -9.62 8.00 5.43
CA CYS A 93 -8.68 8.79 4.65
C CYS A 93 -8.99 10.29 4.76
N LYS A 94 -7.95 11.10 4.88
CA LYS A 94 -8.08 12.58 4.84
C LYS A 94 -8.41 13.08 3.43
N GLY A 95 -8.01 12.33 2.41
CA GLY A 95 -8.14 12.74 1.01
C GLY A 95 -7.16 13.87 0.64
N PRO A 96 -7.36 14.53 -0.48
CA PRO A 96 -8.46 14.32 -1.43
C PRO A 96 -8.29 13.06 -2.27
N HIS A 97 -9.40 12.48 -2.73
CA HIS A 97 -9.45 11.44 -3.75
C HIS A 97 -10.12 11.95 -5.02
N HIS A 98 -9.82 11.34 -6.14
CA HIS A 98 -10.59 11.53 -7.37
C HIS A 98 -12.06 11.11 -7.17
N LYS A 99 -12.96 11.61 -8.01
CA LYS A 99 -14.38 11.24 -7.94
C LYS A 99 -14.63 9.79 -8.35
N SER A 100 -13.81 9.28 -9.26
CA SER A 100 -13.95 7.94 -9.80
C SER A 100 -12.59 7.29 -10.06
N THR A 101 -12.55 5.96 -10.06
CA THR A 101 -11.37 5.20 -10.47
C THR A 101 -11.00 5.44 -11.94
N LYS A 102 -11.94 5.85 -12.80
CA LYS A 102 -11.67 6.25 -14.19
C LYS A 102 -10.82 7.51 -14.31
N ASP A 103 -10.87 8.38 -13.30
CA ASP A 103 -10.08 9.60 -13.29
C ASP A 103 -8.60 9.33 -13.02
N TYR A 104 -8.28 8.12 -12.58
CA TYR A 104 -6.90 7.64 -12.40
C TYR A 104 -6.30 7.20 -13.74
N ASN A 105 -5.62 8.10 -14.39
CA ASN A 105 -4.81 7.78 -15.58
C ASN A 105 -3.38 7.45 -15.15
N ALA A 106 -3.25 6.40 -14.32
CA ALA A 106 -1.95 6.00 -13.79
C ALA A 106 -1.64 4.54 -14.10
N SER A 107 -0.39 4.30 -14.49
CA SER A 107 0.18 2.96 -14.59
C SER A 107 0.85 2.62 -13.26
N PHE A 108 0.58 1.46 -12.70
CA PHE A 108 1.14 1.04 -11.41
C PHE A 108 1.69 -0.38 -11.47
N LYS A 109 2.57 -0.69 -10.53
CA LYS A 109 3.17 -2.01 -10.35
C LYS A 109 3.35 -2.30 -8.86
N ILE A 110 2.99 -3.51 -8.42
CA ILE A 110 3.41 -4.03 -7.12
C ILE A 110 4.88 -4.43 -7.26
N THR A 111 5.73 -3.93 -6.37
CA THR A 111 7.18 -4.10 -6.48
C THR A 111 7.72 -5.19 -5.58
N ASN A 112 7.22 -5.31 -4.36
CA ASN A 112 7.62 -6.34 -3.40
C ASN A 112 6.69 -6.40 -2.18
N VAL A 113 6.88 -7.43 -1.37
CA VAL A 113 6.32 -7.57 -0.03
C VAL A 113 7.44 -7.73 0.99
N SER A 114 7.26 -7.18 2.18
CA SER A 114 8.18 -7.38 3.30
C SER A 114 7.43 -7.39 4.63
N GLY A 115 8.09 -7.89 5.68
CA GLY A 115 7.60 -7.73 7.04
C GLY A 115 7.79 -6.29 7.53
N ALA A 116 6.80 -5.79 8.26
CA ALA A 116 6.89 -4.48 8.93
C ALA A 116 6.18 -4.55 10.28
N TYR A 117 6.84 -4.11 11.34
CA TYR A 117 6.20 -4.04 12.64
C TYR A 117 5.17 -2.90 12.70
N TRP A 118 4.02 -3.17 13.33
CA TRP A 118 3.02 -2.14 13.55
C TRP A 118 3.65 -0.93 14.26
N ARG A 119 3.48 0.25 13.67
CA ARG A 119 4.08 1.53 14.11
C ARG A 119 5.62 1.52 14.20
N GLY A 120 6.29 0.57 13.54
CA GLY A 120 7.75 0.47 13.58
C GLY A 120 8.31 -0.02 14.93
N ILE A 121 7.47 -0.49 15.84
CA ILE A 121 7.88 -0.97 17.17
C ILE A 121 8.05 -2.48 17.11
N SER A 122 9.26 -2.97 17.36
CA SER A 122 9.63 -4.38 17.23
C SER A 122 8.89 -5.35 18.18
N THR A 123 8.29 -4.84 19.26
CA THR A 123 7.45 -5.62 20.18
C THR A 123 6.01 -5.78 19.69
N ASN A 124 5.61 -5.00 18.69
CA ASN A 124 4.30 -5.09 18.09
C ASN A 124 4.22 -6.22 17.05
N LYS A 125 3.00 -6.57 16.64
CA LYS A 125 2.78 -7.61 15.63
C LYS A 125 3.47 -7.23 14.33
N MET A 126 4.13 -8.21 13.71
CA MET A 126 4.67 -8.09 12.37
C MET A 126 3.53 -8.25 11.35
N LEU A 127 3.40 -7.27 10.49
CA LEU A 127 2.45 -7.21 9.39
C LEU A 127 3.16 -7.47 8.07
N GLN A 128 2.39 -7.81 7.04
CA GLN A 128 2.92 -7.88 5.68
C GLN A 128 2.66 -6.55 4.98
N ARG A 129 3.74 -5.92 4.54
CA ARG A 129 3.71 -4.66 3.83
C ARG A 129 3.93 -4.88 2.34
N ILE A 130 2.91 -4.59 1.55
CA ILE A 130 2.99 -4.60 0.08
C ILE A 130 3.41 -3.22 -0.39
N TYR A 131 4.49 -3.17 -1.17
CA TYR A 131 4.96 -1.95 -1.82
C TYR A 131 4.51 -1.91 -3.27
N ALA A 132 4.12 -0.74 -3.71
CA ALA A 132 3.74 -0.48 -5.08
C ALA A 132 4.24 0.89 -5.54
N THR A 133 4.28 1.08 -6.84
CA THR A 133 4.61 2.36 -7.47
C THR A 133 3.56 2.73 -8.50
N ALA A 134 3.29 4.01 -8.68
CA ALA A 134 2.34 4.53 -9.66
C ALA A 134 2.93 5.72 -10.41
N TRP A 135 2.69 5.78 -11.72
CA TRP A 135 3.24 6.75 -12.66
C TRP A 135 2.17 7.26 -13.60
N TYR A 136 2.30 8.47 -14.08
CA TYR A 136 1.33 9.07 -15.01
C TYR A 136 1.29 8.37 -16.38
N SER A 137 2.36 7.69 -16.78
CA SER A 137 2.42 6.93 -18.02
C SER A 137 3.09 5.58 -17.87
N GLU A 138 2.70 4.64 -18.73
CA GLU A 138 3.33 3.32 -18.80
C GLU A 138 4.82 3.42 -19.19
N LYS A 139 5.17 4.42 -20.01
CA LYS A 139 6.56 4.67 -20.40
C LYS A 139 7.44 5.01 -19.20
N GLU A 140 6.96 5.91 -18.32
CA GLU A 140 7.69 6.28 -17.10
C GLU A 140 7.82 5.10 -16.15
N LEU A 141 6.73 4.32 -15.97
CA LEU A 141 6.76 3.11 -15.16
C LEU A 141 7.81 2.11 -15.69
N ARG A 142 7.86 1.86 -17.00
CA ARG A 142 8.85 0.95 -17.60
C ARG A 142 10.29 1.42 -17.38
N VAL A 143 10.54 2.73 -17.54
CA VAL A 143 11.87 3.31 -17.29
C VAL A 143 12.27 3.13 -15.83
N TYR A 144 11.34 3.40 -14.90
CA TYR A 144 11.58 3.19 -13.47
C TYR A 144 11.90 1.74 -13.13
N LEU A 145 11.09 0.79 -13.62
CA LEU A 145 11.29 -0.64 -13.35
C LEU A 145 12.64 -1.13 -13.91
N LYS A 146 13.02 -0.68 -15.11
CA LYS A 146 14.34 -0.99 -15.68
C LYS A 146 15.47 -0.48 -14.80
N ASN A 147 15.40 0.77 -14.36
CA ASN A 147 16.42 1.36 -13.48
C ASN A 147 16.50 0.63 -12.12
N LEU A 148 15.35 0.18 -11.60
CA LEU A 148 15.29 -0.59 -10.36
C LEU A 148 15.97 -1.96 -10.51
N GLU A 149 15.75 -2.64 -11.63
CA GLU A 149 16.38 -3.92 -11.94
C GLU A 149 17.89 -3.78 -12.13
N GLU A 150 18.33 -2.80 -12.89
CA GLU A 150 19.76 -2.49 -13.06
C GLU A 150 20.45 -2.14 -11.71
N ALA A 151 19.75 -1.44 -10.82
CA ALA A 151 20.25 -1.14 -9.48
C ALA A 151 20.39 -2.42 -8.63
N LYS A 152 19.43 -3.34 -8.70
CA LYS A 152 19.51 -4.64 -8.03
C LYS A 152 20.69 -5.45 -8.53
N GLU A 153 20.86 -5.55 -9.84
CA GLU A 153 21.98 -6.27 -10.44
C GLU A 153 23.35 -5.69 -10.03
N ARG A 154 23.49 -4.36 -10.03
CA ARG A 154 24.73 -3.69 -9.56
C ARG A 154 25.01 -4.01 -8.11
N ASN A 155 24.01 -4.01 -7.25
CA ASN A 155 24.17 -4.35 -5.84
C ASN A 155 24.57 -5.82 -5.65
N HIS A 156 23.97 -6.75 -6.41
CA HIS A 156 24.37 -8.16 -6.38
C HIS A 156 25.82 -8.37 -6.82
N ARG A 157 26.27 -7.71 -7.89
CA ARG A 157 27.66 -7.79 -8.35
C ARG A 157 28.62 -7.25 -7.31
N ARG A 158 28.30 -6.11 -6.68
CA ARG A 158 29.12 -5.52 -5.63
C ARG A 158 29.21 -6.41 -4.40
N LEU A 159 28.11 -6.98 -3.94
CA LEU A 159 28.09 -7.93 -2.83
C LEU A 159 28.90 -9.19 -3.17
N GLY A 160 28.79 -9.72 -4.37
CA GLY A 160 29.60 -10.85 -4.83
C GLY A 160 31.10 -10.55 -4.81
N THR A 161 31.51 -9.34 -5.17
CA THR A 161 32.90 -8.90 -5.11
C THR A 161 33.38 -8.72 -3.68
N ASP A 162 32.58 -8.06 -2.83
CA ASP A 162 32.92 -7.80 -1.43
C ASP A 162 32.97 -9.09 -0.59
N MET A 163 32.20 -10.12 -0.96
CA MET A 163 32.23 -11.45 -0.31
C MET A 163 33.32 -12.38 -0.87
N GLY A 164 34.17 -11.92 -1.78
CA GLY A 164 35.24 -12.72 -2.38
C GLY A 164 34.74 -13.88 -3.24
N LEU A 165 33.47 -13.87 -3.65
CA LEU A 165 32.89 -14.78 -4.61
C LEU A 165 33.32 -14.35 -6.03
N SER A 166 34.63 -14.40 -6.30
CA SER A 166 35.15 -14.28 -7.66
C SER A 166 34.68 -15.52 -8.42
N LEU A 167 33.82 -15.32 -9.39
CA LEU A 167 33.58 -16.30 -10.44
C LEU A 167 34.87 -16.40 -11.26
N ILE A 168 35.74 -17.32 -10.86
CA ILE A 168 36.85 -17.75 -11.71
C ILE A 168 36.24 -18.52 -12.88
N HIS A 169 36.33 -17.94 -14.05
CA HIS A 169 36.15 -18.64 -15.31
C HIS A 169 37.49 -19.11 -15.81
#